data_a0bd818cffde5831e7c3800ede947f30
#
_entry.id   a0bd818cffde5831e7c3800ede947f30
#
_cell.length_a   1.000
_cell.length_b   1.000
_cell.length_c   1.000
_cell.angle_alpha   90.00
_cell.angle_beta   90.00
_cell.angle_gamma   90.00
#
_symmetry.space_group_name_H-M   'P 1'
#
loop_
_entity.id
_entity.type
_entity.pdbx_description
1 polymer ?
#
loop_
_entity_poly.entity_id
_entity_poly.type
_entity_poly.pdbx_seq_one_letter_code
_entity_poly.pdbx_strand_id
1 'polypeptide(L)'
;MDKLTPRVIVLLLFLLSFLTLVLFFGYTVTQENDAVKTPLFSSENSPLVLTKPPVEKKLAYIVSDTRIPFWSIMGRGVQKSADTLGYKLEIYSAENSPKRELEFVAKAIRENVSGIIVSPTTSSACTTILKLASSSNIPVVISDIGTDGGDYVSYISSDNKQGAYQIGNILAKQMLQRDWSDGRVGIIAIPQKRLNGQARTAGFMQAMDEAHIKSADIKQQSTFSYQETYNYSKELMANHPNLRAIWLQGSDRYQGALDAIAHSGKKEKILLLTFDAEPEFIDLISKGVLVASAMQQPYLMGEKAVLSMDMHLKGQIVPKNQQLPVLAVSRENVHELFSVIQRNVLGIESKN
;
A
#
# COMPACT_ATOMS: atom_id res chain seq x y z
N MET A 1 -57.43 -10.99 38.37
CA MET A 1 -56.36 -9.99 38.26
C MET A 1 -55.18 -10.66 37.57
N ASP A 2 -55.14 -10.55 36.26
CA ASP A 2 -54.12 -11.21 35.44
C ASP A 2 -52.76 -10.43 35.55
N LYS A 3 -51.71 -11.17 35.93
CA LYS A 3 -50.36 -10.62 36.06
C LYS A 3 -49.81 -10.35 34.68
N LEU A 4 -49.49 -9.07 34.38
CA LEU A 4 -48.81 -8.69 33.17
C LEU A 4 -47.48 -9.44 33.00
N THR A 5 -47.26 -9.99 31.83
CA THR A 5 -46.04 -10.74 31.53
C THR A 5 -44.83 -9.83 31.53
N PRO A 6 -43.60 -10.30 31.85
CA PRO A 6 -42.39 -9.51 31.91
C PRO A 6 -42.09 -8.73 30.59
N ARG A 7 -42.53 -9.27 29.46
CA ARG A 7 -42.36 -8.61 28.13
C ARG A 7 -43.23 -7.36 27.98
N VAL A 8 -44.42 -7.33 28.58
CA VAL A 8 -45.31 -6.16 28.53
C VAL A 8 -44.79 -5.04 29.45
N ILE A 9 -44.16 -5.40 30.58
CA ILE A 9 -43.54 -4.44 31.51
C ILE A 9 -42.35 -3.75 30.85
N VAL A 10 -41.48 -4.48 30.12
CA VAL A 10 -40.33 -3.93 29.39
C VAL A 10 -40.77 -2.97 28.26
N LEU A 11 -41.84 -3.32 27.55
CA LEU A 11 -42.39 -2.48 26.48
C LEU A 11 -42.96 -1.16 27.01
N LEU A 12 -43.66 -1.21 28.18
CA LEU A 12 -44.19 -0.01 28.85
C LEU A 12 -43.09 0.90 29.39
N LEU A 13 -41.97 0.36 29.87
CA LEU A 13 -40.82 1.14 30.31
C LEU A 13 -40.12 1.84 29.15
N PHE A 14 -40.01 1.19 27.97
CA PHE A 14 -39.49 1.78 26.76
C PHE A 14 -40.37 2.92 26.21
N LEU A 15 -41.68 2.76 26.23
CA LEU A 15 -42.63 3.78 25.82
C LEU A 15 -42.60 5.01 26.75
N LEU A 16 -42.45 4.78 28.07
CA LEU A 16 -42.35 5.89 29.03
C LEU A 16 -41.04 6.71 28.87
N SER A 17 -39.91 6.04 28.58
CA SER A 17 -38.63 6.71 28.34
C SER A 17 -38.63 7.51 27.05
N PHE A 18 -39.34 7.04 26.00
CA PHE A 18 -39.46 7.76 24.73
C PHE A 18 -40.36 9.01 24.87
N LEU A 19 -41.43 8.90 25.68
CA LEU A 19 -42.32 10.04 25.93
C LEU A 19 -41.64 11.16 26.72
N THR A 20 -40.79 10.82 27.70
CA THR A 20 -39.98 11.82 28.45
C THR A 20 -38.93 12.50 27.59
N LEU A 21 -38.34 11.78 26.62
CA LEU A 21 -37.35 12.36 25.69
C LEU A 21 -38.01 13.35 24.72
N VAL A 22 -39.20 13.08 24.21
CA VAL A 22 -39.97 13.95 23.32
C VAL A 22 -40.46 15.22 24.06
N LEU A 23 -40.85 15.11 25.32
CA LEU A 23 -41.24 16.27 26.12
C LEU A 23 -40.07 17.18 26.51
N PHE A 24 -38.86 16.61 26.70
CA PHE A 24 -37.65 17.40 26.99
C PHE A 24 -37.14 18.16 25.75
N PHE A 25 -37.27 17.59 24.54
CA PHE A 25 -36.93 18.27 23.29
C PHE A 25 -37.97 19.33 22.88
N GLY A 26 -39.24 19.15 23.25
CA GLY A 26 -40.29 20.15 22.96
C GLY A 26 -40.24 21.42 23.84
N TYR A 27 -39.58 21.35 25.01
CA TYR A 27 -39.48 22.50 25.94
C TYR A 27 -38.35 23.46 25.62
N THR A 28 -37.39 23.06 24.78
CA THR A 28 -36.23 23.90 24.41
C THR A 28 -36.43 24.75 23.15
N VAL A 29 -37.57 24.63 22.45
CA VAL A 29 -37.85 25.33 21.17
C VAL A 29 -38.78 26.56 21.32
N THR A 30 -39.32 26.87 22.52
CA THR A 30 -40.29 27.96 22.69
C THR A 30 -39.86 29.10 23.59
N GLN A 31 -38.59 29.47 23.54
CA GLN A 31 -38.17 30.76 24.16
C GLN A 31 -37.12 31.47 23.31
N GLU A 32 -37.55 32.05 22.19
CA GLU A 32 -36.88 33.23 21.61
C GLU A 32 -37.78 33.89 20.57
N ASN A 33 -38.57 34.84 21.03
CA ASN A 33 -39.08 35.95 20.22
C ASN A 33 -39.65 36.99 21.19
N ASP A 34 -38.84 38.03 21.46
CA ASP A 34 -39.38 39.39 21.59
C ASP A 34 -38.27 40.43 21.64
N ALA A 35 -38.55 41.47 20.86
CA ALA A 35 -38.04 42.86 21.01
C ALA A 35 -36.80 43.27 20.21
N VAL A 36 -37.07 43.71 19.00
CA VAL A 36 -36.38 44.79 18.26
C VAL A 36 -36.32 46.06 19.10
N LYS A 37 -35.10 46.58 19.35
CA LYS A 37 -34.80 47.99 19.56
C LYS A 37 -33.42 48.32 19.03
N THR A 38 -33.37 49.02 17.89
CA THR A 38 -32.20 49.75 17.41
C THR A 38 -31.83 50.90 18.32
N PRO A 39 -30.58 51.18 18.56
CA PRO A 39 -30.07 52.51 18.46
C PRO A 39 -28.86 52.68 17.56
N LEU A 40 -28.78 53.84 17.00
CA LEU A 40 -27.77 54.39 16.11
C LEU A 40 -26.37 54.49 16.74
N PHE A 41 -25.37 54.28 15.85
CA PHE A 41 -24.01 54.85 15.86
C PHE A 41 -23.27 55.02 17.21
N SER A 42 -22.23 54.23 17.40
CA SER A 42 -20.96 54.74 17.89
C SER A 42 -19.80 54.00 17.23
N SER A 43 -18.89 54.78 16.73
CA SER A 43 -17.66 54.42 16.05
C SER A 43 -16.68 53.64 16.92
N GLU A 44 -15.92 52.78 16.25
CA GLU A 44 -14.51 52.49 16.47
C GLU A 44 -14.09 51.65 17.67
N ASN A 45 -13.35 50.63 17.25
CA ASN A 45 -12.40 49.74 17.91
C ASN A 45 -12.90 48.31 18.12
N SER A 46 -13.20 47.64 17.01
CA SER A 46 -12.98 46.17 17.01
C SER A 46 -11.48 45.93 17.05
N PRO A 47 -10.93 45.25 18.07
CA PRO A 47 -9.55 44.82 17.99
C PRO A 47 -9.41 43.94 16.75
N LEU A 48 -8.50 44.31 15.86
CA LEU A 48 -8.01 43.42 14.83
C LEU A 48 -7.59 42.09 15.51
N VAL A 49 -8.48 41.11 15.47
CA VAL A 49 -8.08 39.73 15.77
C VAL A 49 -7.07 39.40 14.68
N LEU A 50 -5.79 39.58 15.00
CA LEU A 50 -4.69 39.02 14.23
C LEU A 50 -4.91 37.51 14.25
N THR A 51 -5.71 37.03 13.30
CA THR A 51 -5.78 35.60 13.02
C THR A 51 -4.37 35.21 12.63
N LYS A 52 -3.70 34.48 13.53
CA LYS A 52 -2.41 33.86 13.24
C LYS A 52 -2.57 33.21 11.88
N PRO A 53 -1.68 33.48 10.88
CA PRO A 53 -1.83 32.86 9.57
C PRO A 53 -1.97 31.36 9.78
N PRO A 54 -2.85 30.68 9.03
CA PRO A 54 -3.05 29.26 9.19
C PRO A 54 -1.67 28.60 9.10
N VAL A 55 -1.30 27.85 10.14
CA VAL A 55 -0.05 27.09 10.16
C VAL A 55 -0.08 26.21 8.92
N GLU A 56 0.86 26.42 8.00
CA GLU A 56 0.96 25.67 6.75
C GLU A 56 1.05 24.18 7.11
N LYS A 57 0.05 23.41 6.75
CA LYS A 57 0.01 21.97 7.00
C LYS A 57 0.97 21.28 6.04
N LYS A 58 2.13 20.91 6.51
CA LYS A 58 3.18 20.29 5.70
C LYS A 58 3.36 18.83 6.05
N LEU A 59 3.43 17.95 5.04
CA LEU A 59 3.78 16.54 5.16
C LEU A 59 5.12 16.26 4.47
N ALA A 60 5.85 15.27 4.98
CA ALA A 60 7.00 14.69 4.29
C ALA A 60 6.70 13.25 3.89
N TYR A 61 6.96 12.89 2.63
CA TYR A 61 7.00 11.51 2.16
C TYR A 61 8.44 11.11 1.93
N ILE A 62 8.95 10.20 2.75
CA ILE A 62 10.32 9.68 2.66
C ILE A 62 10.25 8.28 2.11
N VAL A 63 10.85 8.06 0.94
CA VAL A 63 10.68 6.83 0.17
C VAL A 63 12.02 6.22 -0.19
N SER A 64 12.04 4.90 -0.25
CA SER A 64 13.24 4.10 -0.54
C SER A 64 13.93 4.53 -1.84
N ASP A 65 13.20 4.56 -2.99
CA ASP A 65 13.79 4.96 -4.28
C ASP A 65 12.72 5.30 -5.32
N THR A 66 12.55 6.58 -5.65
CA THR A 66 11.57 7.05 -6.66
C THR A 66 11.92 6.67 -8.09
N ARG A 67 13.11 6.16 -8.37
CA ARG A 67 13.49 5.64 -9.71
C ARG A 67 12.81 4.30 -10.00
N ILE A 68 12.30 3.62 -8.98
CA ILE A 68 11.53 2.38 -9.11
C ILE A 68 10.05 2.74 -9.31
N PRO A 69 9.41 2.29 -10.42
CA PRO A 69 8.04 2.66 -10.79
C PRO A 69 7.03 2.48 -9.66
N PHE A 70 7.10 1.39 -8.91
CA PHE A 70 6.23 1.12 -7.77
C PHE A 70 6.15 2.30 -6.78
N TRP A 71 7.31 2.82 -6.32
CA TRP A 71 7.33 3.93 -5.37
C TRP A 71 7.07 5.29 -6.01
N SER A 72 7.40 5.46 -7.29
CA SER A 72 7.00 6.64 -8.04
C SER A 72 5.48 6.75 -8.16
N ILE A 73 4.80 5.63 -8.45
CA ILE A 73 3.34 5.56 -8.52
C ILE A 73 2.72 5.84 -7.14
N MET A 74 3.26 5.23 -6.07
CA MET A 74 2.82 5.50 -4.70
C MET A 74 2.97 6.99 -4.35
N GLY A 75 4.09 7.61 -4.72
CA GLY A 75 4.34 9.04 -4.54
C GLY A 75 3.28 9.91 -5.22
N ARG A 76 2.79 9.52 -6.41
CA ARG A 76 1.68 10.22 -7.08
C ARG A 76 0.37 10.11 -6.30
N GLY A 77 0.07 8.94 -5.70
CA GLY A 77 -1.08 8.76 -4.82
C GLY A 77 -0.98 9.62 -3.56
N VAL A 78 0.21 9.68 -2.94
CA VAL A 78 0.51 10.56 -1.80
C VAL A 78 0.29 12.02 -2.19
N GLN A 79 0.86 12.48 -3.33
CA GLN A 79 0.72 13.85 -3.81
C GLN A 79 -0.74 14.21 -4.08
N LYS A 80 -1.46 13.38 -4.82
CA LYS A 80 -2.88 13.62 -5.15
C LYS A 80 -3.73 13.78 -3.90
N SER A 81 -3.54 12.91 -2.91
CA SER A 81 -4.30 12.97 -1.66
C SER A 81 -3.89 14.16 -0.80
N ALA A 82 -2.61 14.50 -0.74
CA ALA A 82 -2.11 15.69 -0.04
C ALA A 82 -2.70 16.98 -0.63
N ASP A 83 -2.68 17.13 -1.95
CA ASP A 83 -3.26 18.28 -2.65
C ASP A 83 -4.77 18.41 -2.37
N THR A 84 -5.50 17.28 -2.44
CA THR A 84 -6.94 17.24 -2.17
C THR A 84 -7.30 17.68 -0.76
N LEU A 85 -6.45 17.36 0.22
CA LEU A 85 -6.64 17.68 1.65
C LEU A 85 -5.98 18.99 2.09
N GLY A 86 -5.34 19.71 1.13
CA GLY A 86 -4.72 21.02 1.38
C GLY A 86 -3.40 20.95 2.15
N TYR A 87 -2.65 19.85 2.01
CA TYR A 87 -1.30 19.73 2.57
C TYR A 87 -0.24 20.12 1.52
N LYS A 88 0.77 20.86 1.97
CA LYS A 88 2.03 20.97 1.24
C LYS A 88 2.83 19.67 1.45
N LEU A 89 3.29 19.05 0.37
CA LEU A 89 4.03 17.81 0.42
C LEU A 89 5.47 18.01 -0.04
N GLU A 90 6.42 17.45 0.71
CA GLU A 90 7.81 17.28 0.29
C GLU A 90 8.09 15.79 0.09
N ILE A 91 8.64 15.42 -1.06
CA ILE A 91 9.00 14.03 -1.37
C ILE A 91 10.52 13.88 -1.38
N TYR A 92 11.03 12.94 -0.60
CA TYR A 92 12.46 12.66 -0.46
C TYR A 92 12.77 11.22 -0.86
N SER A 93 13.62 11.03 -1.88
CA SER A 93 14.10 9.72 -2.33
C SER A 93 15.44 9.38 -1.68
N ALA A 94 15.45 8.31 -0.89
CA ALA A 94 16.66 7.85 -0.21
C ALA A 94 17.65 7.11 -1.13
N GLU A 95 17.25 6.74 -2.35
CA GLU A 95 18.03 5.96 -3.32
C GLU A 95 18.59 4.66 -2.71
N ASN A 96 17.75 3.96 -1.97
CA ASN A 96 18.07 2.74 -1.21
C ASN A 96 19.20 2.91 -0.16
N SER A 97 19.49 4.15 0.27
CA SER A 97 20.49 4.45 1.30
C SER A 97 19.84 4.71 2.66
N PRO A 98 19.99 3.81 3.65
CA PRO A 98 19.48 4.05 5.00
C PRO A 98 20.05 5.33 5.63
N LYS A 99 21.28 5.71 5.29
CA LYS A 99 21.89 6.96 5.76
C LYS A 99 21.13 8.19 5.24
N ARG A 100 20.89 8.27 3.90
CA ARG A 100 20.13 9.37 3.30
C ARG A 100 18.70 9.42 3.82
N GLU A 101 18.09 8.27 4.04
CA GLU A 101 16.76 8.17 4.62
C GLU A 101 16.69 8.87 5.99
N LEU A 102 17.64 8.60 6.89
CA LEU A 102 17.75 9.26 8.19
C LEU A 102 18.06 10.75 8.09
N GLU A 103 18.88 11.17 7.12
CA GLU A 103 19.15 12.58 6.85
C GLU A 103 17.87 13.35 6.46
N PHE A 104 17.00 12.73 5.65
CA PHE A 104 15.70 13.30 5.28
C PHE A 104 14.71 13.31 6.45
N VAL A 105 14.71 12.28 7.30
CA VAL A 105 13.92 12.29 8.55
C VAL A 105 14.35 13.47 9.44
N ALA A 106 15.66 13.63 9.65
CA ALA A 106 16.18 14.74 10.43
C ALA A 106 15.86 16.11 9.79
N LYS A 107 15.82 16.20 8.47
CA LYS A 107 15.37 17.41 7.75
C LYS A 107 13.90 17.69 7.99
N ALA A 108 13.03 16.69 7.83
CA ALA A 108 11.59 16.83 8.08
C ALA A 108 11.30 17.27 9.53
N ILE A 109 12.05 16.73 10.50
CA ILE A 109 11.96 17.14 11.91
C ILE A 109 12.35 18.61 12.08
N ARG A 110 13.47 19.06 11.52
CA ARG A 110 13.90 20.47 11.62
C ARG A 110 12.92 21.43 10.96
N GLU A 111 12.22 21.01 9.92
CA GLU A 111 11.21 21.77 9.22
C GLU A 111 9.84 21.72 9.92
N ASN A 112 9.75 21.01 11.04
CA ASN A 112 8.56 20.88 11.86
C ASN A 112 7.32 20.48 11.05
N VAL A 113 7.45 19.42 10.22
CA VAL A 113 6.33 18.88 9.43
C VAL A 113 5.23 18.36 10.34
N SER A 114 3.98 18.45 9.90
CA SER A 114 2.80 17.95 10.65
C SER A 114 2.78 16.43 10.77
N GLY A 115 3.44 15.71 9.84
CA GLY A 115 3.54 14.26 9.84
C GLY A 115 4.50 13.74 8.78
N ILE A 116 4.98 12.52 9.00
CA ILE A 116 5.86 11.81 8.07
C ILE A 116 5.13 10.58 7.54
N ILE A 117 5.14 10.40 6.22
CA ILE A 117 4.80 9.13 5.57
C ILE A 117 6.12 8.51 5.14
N VAL A 118 6.33 7.22 5.45
CA VAL A 118 7.60 6.55 5.11
C VAL A 118 7.38 5.22 4.41
N SER A 119 8.08 5.00 3.28
CA SER A 119 8.30 3.68 2.68
C SER A 119 9.78 3.33 2.88
N PRO A 120 10.12 2.64 4.00
CA PRO A 120 11.50 2.56 4.46
C PRO A 120 12.39 1.68 3.58
N THR A 121 13.69 1.89 3.62
CA THR A 121 14.66 1.06 2.89
C THR A 121 14.72 -0.37 3.42
N THR A 122 14.54 -0.55 4.73
CA THR A 122 14.44 -1.86 5.41
C THR A 122 13.54 -1.78 6.63
N SER A 123 13.00 -2.91 7.07
CA SER A 123 12.14 -2.96 8.27
C SER A 123 12.90 -2.55 9.55
N SER A 124 14.19 -2.88 9.66
CA SER A 124 15.03 -2.47 10.80
C SER A 124 15.37 -0.98 10.79
N ALA A 125 15.62 -0.38 9.60
CA ALA A 125 15.84 1.07 9.48
C ALA A 125 14.60 1.86 9.92
N CYS A 126 13.40 1.35 9.61
CA CYS A 126 12.15 1.97 10.02
C CYS A 126 12.05 2.16 11.55
N THR A 127 12.53 1.21 12.33
CA THR A 127 12.55 1.32 13.81
C THR A 127 13.31 2.58 14.28
N THR A 128 14.43 2.90 13.63
CA THR A 128 15.21 4.11 13.96
C THR A 128 14.46 5.37 13.56
N ILE A 129 13.78 5.37 12.40
CA ILE A 129 12.95 6.48 11.94
C ILE A 129 11.85 6.78 12.94
N LEU A 130 11.12 5.73 13.37
CA LEU A 130 10.03 5.85 14.33
C LEU A 130 10.50 6.44 15.66
N LYS A 131 11.67 5.99 16.15
CA LYS A 131 12.26 6.53 17.38
C LYS A 131 12.62 8.02 17.26
N LEU A 132 13.22 8.44 16.15
CA LEU A 132 13.58 9.84 15.93
C LEU A 132 12.34 10.73 15.82
N ALA A 133 11.34 10.33 15.04
CA ALA A 133 10.09 11.07 14.87
C ALA A 133 9.31 11.19 16.19
N SER A 134 9.20 10.09 16.95
CA SER A 134 8.56 10.07 18.28
C SER A 134 9.23 11.02 19.26
N SER A 135 10.57 11.08 19.30
CA SER A 135 11.32 12.00 20.16
C SER A 135 11.05 13.48 19.84
N SER A 136 10.49 13.76 18.68
CA SER A 136 10.10 15.10 18.18
C SER A 136 8.59 15.31 18.12
N ASN A 137 7.79 14.37 18.65
CA ASN A 137 6.32 14.37 18.61
C ASN A 137 5.75 14.48 17.19
N ILE A 138 6.43 13.94 16.18
CA ILE A 138 5.95 13.90 14.80
C ILE A 138 5.34 12.53 14.51
N PRO A 139 4.04 12.46 14.15
CA PRO A 139 3.37 11.21 13.83
C PRO A 139 3.92 10.61 12.53
N VAL A 140 3.97 9.27 12.47
CA VAL A 140 4.46 8.53 11.30
C VAL A 140 3.40 7.56 10.81
N VAL A 141 3.13 7.55 9.50
CA VAL A 141 2.42 6.48 8.79
C VAL A 141 3.43 5.71 7.96
N ILE A 142 3.41 4.39 8.07
CA ILE A 142 4.28 3.50 7.30
C ILE A 142 3.51 2.99 6.08
N SER A 143 4.15 2.91 4.91
CA SER A 143 3.59 2.29 3.72
C SER A 143 4.58 1.30 3.07
N ASP A 144 4.07 0.20 2.52
CA ASP A 144 4.77 -0.89 1.83
C ASP A 144 5.67 -1.73 2.74
N ILE A 145 6.94 -1.33 2.92
CA ILE A 145 7.89 -2.06 3.77
C ILE A 145 7.58 -1.73 5.22
N GLY A 146 7.36 -2.76 6.03
CA GLY A 146 6.99 -2.64 7.44
C GLY A 146 8.16 -2.25 8.35
N THR A 147 7.98 -2.49 9.64
CA THR A 147 8.97 -2.22 10.70
C THR A 147 9.16 -3.44 11.58
N ASP A 148 10.35 -3.60 12.13
CA ASP A 148 10.65 -4.63 13.15
C ASP A 148 10.16 -4.21 14.54
N GLY A 149 9.66 -2.99 14.73
CA GLY A 149 9.12 -2.48 15.99
C GLY A 149 8.97 -0.96 15.99
N GLY A 150 8.49 -0.40 17.12
CA GLY A 150 8.27 1.04 17.32
C GLY A 150 6.81 1.46 17.16
N ASP A 151 6.51 2.70 17.57
CA ASP A 151 5.16 3.27 17.51
C ASP A 151 4.94 4.06 16.22
N TYR A 152 3.79 3.85 15.61
CA TYR A 152 3.35 4.52 14.39
C TYR A 152 1.83 4.75 14.41
N VAL A 153 1.33 5.65 13.58
CA VAL A 153 -0.11 5.93 13.44
C VAL A 153 -0.81 4.78 12.75
N SER A 154 -0.35 4.42 11.56
CA SER A 154 -0.92 3.34 10.75
C SER A 154 0.15 2.72 9.85
N TYR A 155 -0.02 1.44 9.54
CA TYR A 155 0.78 0.73 8.55
C TYR A 155 -0.11 0.28 7.40
N ILE A 156 0.14 0.86 6.22
CA ILE A 156 -0.53 0.51 4.98
C ILE A 156 0.31 -0.54 4.25
N SER A 157 -0.16 -1.77 4.21
CA SER A 157 0.57 -2.90 3.65
C SER A 157 -0.21 -3.60 2.54
N SER A 158 0.45 -4.49 1.82
CA SER A 158 -0.17 -5.44 0.89
C SER A 158 -0.17 -6.84 1.48
N ASP A 159 -1.17 -7.66 1.16
CA ASP A 159 -1.17 -9.08 1.49
C ASP A 159 -0.20 -9.84 0.58
N ASN A 160 1.10 -9.61 0.83
CA ASN A 160 2.19 -10.17 0.05
C ASN A 160 2.20 -11.70 0.04
N LYS A 161 1.86 -12.33 1.19
CA LYS A 161 1.83 -13.79 1.29
C LYS A 161 0.71 -14.38 0.45
N GLN A 162 -0.50 -13.85 0.58
CA GLN A 162 -1.65 -14.33 -0.17
C GLN A 162 -1.51 -14.07 -1.67
N GLY A 163 -1.01 -12.88 -2.07
CA GLY A 163 -0.76 -12.57 -3.48
C GLY A 163 0.25 -13.51 -4.12
N ALA A 164 1.36 -13.80 -3.43
CA ALA A 164 2.37 -14.75 -3.90
C ALA A 164 1.84 -16.19 -3.94
N TYR A 165 1.05 -16.61 -2.97
CA TYR A 165 0.37 -17.89 -2.97
C TYR A 165 -0.56 -18.04 -4.18
N GLN A 166 -1.37 -17.03 -4.47
CA GLN A 166 -2.32 -17.07 -5.59
C GLN A 166 -1.62 -17.18 -6.94
N ILE A 167 -0.54 -16.41 -7.21
CA ILE A 167 0.19 -16.56 -8.49
C ILE A 167 0.98 -17.87 -8.54
N GLY A 168 1.42 -18.38 -7.41
CA GLY A 168 2.00 -19.72 -7.32
C GLY A 168 1.01 -20.78 -7.78
N ASN A 169 -0.25 -20.72 -7.36
CA ASN A 169 -1.31 -21.61 -7.81
C ASN A 169 -1.61 -21.47 -9.31
N ILE A 170 -1.59 -20.23 -9.85
CA ILE A 170 -1.71 -20.02 -11.30
C ILE A 170 -0.57 -20.70 -12.05
N LEU A 171 0.68 -20.55 -11.56
CA LEU A 171 1.82 -21.23 -12.15
C LEU A 171 1.69 -22.75 -12.09
N ALA A 172 1.35 -23.30 -10.93
CA ALA A 172 1.17 -24.74 -10.74
C ALA A 172 0.15 -25.30 -11.73
N LYS A 173 -1.02 -24.66 -11.85
CA LYS A 173 -2.04 -25.01 -12.86
C LYS A 173 -1.45 -25.00 -14.29
N GLN A 174 -0.69 -23.98 -14.65
CA GLN A 174 -0.08 -23.85 -15.98
C GLN A 174 0.99 -24.90 -16.25
N MET A 175 1.79 -25.28 -15.25
CA MET A 175 2.79 -26.34 -15.37
C MET A 175 2.14 -27.73 -15.52
N LEU A 176 1.13 -28.02 -14.68
CA LEU A 176 0.40 -29.31 -14.77
C LEU A 176 -0.33 -29.48 -16.12
N GLN A 177 -0.94 -28.40 -16.65
CA GLN A 177 -1.57 -28.45 -17.98
C GLN A 177 -0.60 -28.71 -19.15
N ARG A 178 0.70 -28.55 -18.93
CA ARG A 178 1.77 -28.81 -19.91
C ARG A 178 2.53 -30.11 -19.65
N ASP A 179 2.05 -30.91 -18.71
CA ASP A 179 2.73 -32.12 -18.25
C ASP A 179 4.17 -31.88 -17.74
N TRP A 180 4.36 -30.72 -17.05
CA TRP A 180 5.63 -30.29 -16.46
C TRP A 180 5.71 -30.51 -14.94
N SER A 181 5.12 -31.58 -14.44
CA SER A 181 5.09 -31.91 -13.00
C SER A 181 6.48 -32.15 -12.40
N ASP A 182 7.46 -32.57 -13.19
CA ASP A 182 8.87 -32.73 -12.80
C ASP A 182 9.71 -31.45 -12.98
N GLY A 183 9.10 -30.42 -13.55
CA GLY A 183 9.73 -29.12 -13.80
C GLY A 183 10.08 -28.39 -12.50
N ARG A 184 11.10 -27.52 -12.58
CA ARG A 184 11.56 -26.71 -11.45
C ARG A 184 11.28 -25.22 -11.69
N VAL A 185 11.17 -24.45 -10.59
CA VAL A 185 10.94 -23.01 -10.60
C VAL A 185 12.13 -22.28 -10.01
N GLY A 186 12.74 -21.36 -10.75
CA GLY A 186 13.75 -20.44 -10.24
C GLY A 186 13.12 -19.16 -9.70
N ILE A 187 13.67 -18.63 -8.63
CA ILE A 187 13.18 -17.41 -7.97
C ILE A 187 14.28 -16.35 -8.04
N ILE A 188 13.94 -15.17 -8.56
CA ILE A 188 14.77 -13.96 -8.44
C ILE A 188 14.10 -13.05 -7.44
N ALA A 189 14.68 -13.04 -6.23
CA ALA A 189 14.07 -12.49 -5.03
C ALA A 189 14.55 -11.07 -4.70
N ILE A 190 13.67 -10.24 -4.16
CA ILE A 190 14.04 -9.01 -3.47
C ILE A 190 14.76 -9.35 -2.14
N PRO A 191 15.44 -8.38 -1.49
CA PRO A 191 16.18 -8.66 -0.25
C PRO A 191 15.29 -9.29 0.82
N GLN A 192 15.69 -10.46 1.32
CA GLN A 192 14.93 -11.24 2.31
C GLN A 192 15.01 -10.67 3.74
N LYS A 193 15.77 -9.61 3.97
CA LYS A 193 15.70 -8.77 5.18
C LYS A 193 14.51 -7.82 5.21
N ARG A 194 13.68 -7.78 4.15
CA ARG A 194 12.42 -7.06 4.08
C ARG A 194 11.27 -8.01 4.40
N LEU A 195 10.36 -7.63 5.30
CA LEU A 195 9.21 -8.47 5.70
C LEU A 195 8.32 -8.84 4.51
N ASN A 196 8.10 -7.92 3.59
CA ASN A 196 7.34 -8.20 2.36
C ASN A 196 8.04 -9.23 1.47
N GLY A 197 9.38 -9.22 1.37
CA GLY A 197 10.15 -10.23 0.64
C GLY A 197 10.00 -11.63 1.24
N GLN A 198 10.11 -11.74 2.57
CA GLN A 198 9.89 -13.00 3.28
C GLN A 198 8.47 -13.52 3.07
N ALA A 199 7.47 -12.66 3.17
CA ALA A 199 6.06 -13.02 2.99
C ALA A 199 5.79 -13.52 1.55
N ARG A 200 6.35 -12.86 0.52
CA ARG A 200 6.26 -13.31 -0.88
C ARG A 200 6.87 -14.70 -1.04
N THR A 201 8.10 -14.91 -0.55
CA THR A 201 8.76 -16.22 -0.62
C THR A 201 7.91 -17.30 0.05
N ALA A 202 7.44 -17.05 1.27
CA ALA A 202 6.65 -18.02 2.03
C ALA A 202 5.34 -18.39 1.33
N GLY A 203 4.60 -17.42 0.79
CA GLY A 203 3.35 -17.68 0.08
C GLY A 203 3.54 -18.46 -1.21
N PHE A 204 4.54 -18.08 -2.00
CA PHE A 204 4.82 -18.77 -3.26
C PHE A 204 5.32 -20.20 -3.04
N MET A 205 6.24 -20.40 -2.10
CA MET A 205 6.74 -21.74 -1.76
C MET A 205 5.65 -22.65 -1.23
N GLN A 206 4.71 -22.11 -0.43
CA GLN A 206 3.55 -22.86 0.02
C GLN A 206 2.74 -23.40 -1.17
N ALA A 207 2.45 -22.59 -2.19
CA ALA A 207 1.73 -23.03 -3.37
C ALA A 207 2.51 -24.10 -4.18
N MET A 208 3.83 -23.95 -4.27
CA MET A 208 4.69 -24.94 -4.94
C MET A 208 4.72 -26.27 -4.19
N ASP A 209 4.83 -26.23 -2.87
CA ASP A 209 4.86 -27.44 -2.03
C ASP A 209 3.52 -28.19 -2.10
N GLU A 210 2.40 -27.50 -2.04
CA GLU A 210 1.05 -28.09 -2.19
C GLU A 210 0.84 -28.74 -3.57
N ALA A 211 1.45 -28.16 -4.61
CA ALA A 211 1.43 -28.71 -5.98
C ALA A 211 2.53 -29.75 -6.26
N HIS A 212 3.38 -30.05 -5.27
CA HIS A 212 4.56 -30.95 -5.41
C HIS A 212 5.57 -30.49 -6.47
N ILE A 213 5.64 -29.18 -6.76
CA ILE A 213 6.58 -28.57 -7.70
C ILE A 213 7.81 -28.09 -6.92
N LYS A 214 9.00 -28.54 -7.34
CA LYS A 214 10.25 -28.22 -6.66
C LYS A 214 10.81 -26.88 -7.12
N SER A 215 11.33 -26.08 -6.18
CA SER A 215 12.19 -24.95 -6.54
C SER A 215 13.54 -25.43 -7.07
N ALA A 216 14.12 -24.65 -7.97
CA ALA A 216 15.47 -24.87 -8.49
C ALA A 216 16.50 -24.18 -7.59
N ASP A 217 16.40 -22.86 -7.50
CA ASP A 217 17.31 -22.01 -6.75
C ASP A 217 16.64 -20.65 -6.47
N ILE A 218 17.14 -19.91 -5.46
CA ILE A 218 16.73 -18.54 -5.14
C ILE A 218 17.94 -17.62 -5.30
N LYS A 219 17.86 -16.67 -6.25
CA LYS A 219 18.86 -15.63 -6.46
C LYS A 219 18.35 -14.32 -5.88
N GLN A 220 19.04 -13.80 -4.86
CA GLN A 220 18.64 -12.54 -4.25
C GLN A 220 19.27 -11.35 -4.96
N GLN A 221 18.45 -10.39 -5.39
CA GLN A 221 18.92 -9.15 -6.01
C GLN A 221 19.63 -8.25 -5.01
N SER A 222 20.64 -7.56 -5.49
CA SER A 222 21.44 -6.59 -4.74
C SER A 222 21.51 -5.23 -5.42
N THR A 223 21.64 -5.20 -6.74
CA THR A 223 21.77 -3.97 -7.53
C THR A 223 20.45 -3.53 -8.18
N PHE A 224 19.48 -4.43 -8.28
CA PHE A 224 18.20 -4.19 -8.98
C PHE A 224 18.42 -3.68 -10.42
N SER A 225 19.42 -4.25 -11.11
CA SER A 225 19.77 -3.87 -12.48
C SER A 225 19.24 -4.88 -13.49
N TYR A 226 19.01 -4.40 -14.72
CA TYR A 226 18.71 -5.27 -15.87
C TYR A 226 19.76 -6.39 -16.00
N GLN A 227 21.05 -6.03 -15.91
CA GLN A 227 22.15 -6.98 -16.08
C GLN A 227 22.17 -8.07 -15.00
N GLU A 228 21.85 -7.73 -13.76
CA GLU A 228 21.75 -8.69 -12.65
C GLU A 228 20.62 -9.70 -12.93
N THR A 229 19.43 -9.23 -13.29
CA THR A 229 18.29 -10.09 -13.61
C THR A 229 18.56 -10.96 -14.84
N TYR A 230 19.18 -10.41 -15.88
CA TYR A 230 19.58 -11.16 -17.07
C TYR A 230 20.57 -12.27 -16.71
N ASN A 231 21.61 -11.97 -15.93
CA ASN A 231 22.62 -12.94 -15.53
C ASN A 231 22.05 -14.06 -14.65
N TYR A 232 21.23 -13.70 -13.66
CA TYR A 232 20.57 -14.69 -12.80
C TYR A 232 19.62 -15.59 -13.59
N SER A 233 18.88 -15.05 -14.55
CA SER A 233 18.02 -15.85 -15.43
C SER A 233 18.83 -16.84 -16.27
N LYS A 234 19.96 -16.40 -16.84
CA LYS A 234 20.89 -17.28 -17.58
C LYS A 234 21.46 -18.40 -16.69
N GLU A 235 21.91 -18.03 -15.50
CA GLU A 235 22.49 -18.97 -14.53
C GLU A 235 21.46 -20.03 -14.10
N LEU A 236 20.21 -19.62 -13.79
CA LEU A 236 19.13 -20.55 -13.47
C LEU A 236 18.86 -21.53 -14.60
N MET A 237 18.81 -21.05 -15.85
CA MET A 237 18.59 -21.91 -17.03
C MET A 237 19.77 -22.83 -17.37
N ALA A 238 20.99 -22.42 -17.05
CA ALA A 238 22.19 -23.23 -17.29
C ALA A 238 22.37 -24.34 -16.25
N ASN A 239 22.13 -24.00 -14.96
CA ASN A 239 22.35 -24.92 -13.85
C ASN A 239 21.20 -25.92 -13.66
N HIS A 240 20.00 -25.62 -14.20
CA HIS A 240 18.79 -26.41 -14.01
C HIS A 240 18.18 -26.80 -15.38
N PRO A 241 18.58 -27.89 -16.01
CA PRO A 241 18.06 -28.30 -17.35
C PRO A 241 16.55 -28.51 -17.39
N ASN A 242 15.94 -28.89 -16.27
CA ASN A 242 14.49 -29.04 -16.11
C ASN A 242 13.79 -27.81 -15.55
N LEU A 243 14.42 -26.62 -15.57
CA LEU A 243 13.76 -25.36 -15.26
C LEU A 243 12.59 -25.12 -16.22
N ARG A 244 11.42 -24.78 -15.69
CA ARG A 244 10.19 -24.52 -16.44
C ARG A 244 9.58 -23.15 -16.15
N ALA A 245 9.99 -22.50 -15.06
CA ALA A 245 9.53 -21.16 -14.78
C ALA A 245 10.59 -20.34 -14.04
N ILE A 246 10.52 -19.02 -14.22
CA ILE A 246 11.22 -18.03 -13.42
C ILE A 246 10.17 -17.11 -12.82
N TRP A 247 10.25 -16.91 -11.50
CA TRP A 247 9.43 -15.94 -10.79
C TRP A 247 10.29 -14.78 -10.30
N LEU A 248 9.93 -13.56 -10.73
CA LEU A 248 10.53 -12.32 -10.23
C LEU A 248 9.69 -11.77 -9.08
N GLN A 249 10.30 -11.50 -7.93
CA GLN A 249 9.62 -10.86 -6.79
C GLN A 249 9.44 -9.34 -6.93
N GLY A 250 9.69 -8.79 -8.10
CA GLY A 250 9.46 -7.41 -8.49
C GLY A 250 9.28 -7.32 -10.01
N SER A 251 8.77 -6.19 -10.52
CA SER A 251 8.47 -6.01 -11.94
C SER A 251 9.56 -5.28 -12.71
N ASP A 252 10.22 -4.35 -12.09
CA ASP A 252 11.03 -3.29 -12.70
C ASP A 252 12.24 -3.76 -13.54
N ARG A 253 12.58 -5.06 -13.51
CA ARG A 253 13.69 -5.64 -14.31
C ARG A 253 13.25 -6.87 -15.12
N TYR A 254 11.95 -7.01 -15.36
CA TYR A 254 11.39 -8.17 -16.10
C TYR A 254 11.99 -8.34 -17.49
N GLN A 255 12.36 -7.24 -18.16
CA GLN A 255 12.94 -7.27 -19.51
C GLN A 255 14.27 -8.06 -19.53
N GLY A 256 15.09 -7.96 -18.48
CA GLY A 256 16.32 -8.77 -18.37
C GLY A 256 16.05 -10.27 -18.36
N ALA A 257 14.98 -10.70 -17.70
CA ALA A 257 14.58 -12.11 -17.70
C ALA A 257 14.02 -12.54 -19.08
N LEU A 258 13.17 -11.73 -19.70
CA LEU A 258 12.63 -12.00 -21.04
C LEU A 258 13.74 -12.14 -22.07
N ASP A 259 14.71 -11.25 -22.09
CA ASP A 259 15.83 -11.28 -23.04
C ASP A 259 16.75 -12.48 -22.80
N ALA A 260 17.00 -12.83 -21.52
CA ALA A 260 17.76 -14.04 -21.20
C ALA A 260 17.05 -15.31 -21.68
N ILE A 261 15.73 -15.40 -21.50
CA ILE A 261 14.90 -16.53 -21.98
C ILE A 261 14.94 -16.57 -23.52
N ALA A 262 14.78 -15.42 -24.20
CA ALA A 262 14.81 -15.34 -25.66
C ALA A 262 16.17 -15.77 -26.22
N HIS A 263 17.27 -15.21 -25.70
CA HIS A 263 18.62 -15.54 -26.14
C HIS A 263 19.04 -16.98 -25.87
N SER A 264 18.41 -17.63 -24.88
CA SER A 264 18.66 -19.06 -24.61
C SER A 264 17.91 -20.00 -25.56
N GLY A 265 17.05 -19.51 -26.45
CA GLY A 265 16.17 -20.31 -27.30
C GLY A 265 15.09 -21.10 -26.53
N LYS A 266 14.79 -20.69 -25.27
CA LYS A 266 13.86 -21.43 -24.39
C LYS A 266 12.50 -20.72 -24.22
N LYS A 267 12.13 -19.82 -25.12
CA LYS A 267 10.92 -19.00 -25.02
C LYS A 267 9.64 -19.81 -24.77
N GLU A 268 9.51 -20.97 -25.43
CA GLU A 268 8.35 -21.86 -25.25
C GLU A 268 8.51 -22.87 -24.10
N LYS A 269 9.65 -22.84 -23.39
CA LYS A 269 10.01 -23.86 -22.37
C LYS A 269 10.11 -23.25 -20.96
N ILE A 270 10.12 -21.92 -20.85
CA ILE A 270 10.26 -21.20 -19.58
C ILE A 270 9.11 -20.19 -19.44
N LEU A 271 8.29 -20.38 -18.42
CA LEU A 271 7.24 -19.44 -18.04
C LEU A 271 7.84 -18.30 -17.19
N LEU A 272 7.36 -17.06 -17.40
CA LEU A 272 7.77 -15.91 -16.59
C LEU A 272 6.58 -15.36 -15.82
N LEU A 273 6.77 -15.16 -14.50
CA LEU A 273 5.84 -14.51 -13.60
C LEU A 273 6.54 -13.41 -12.87
N THR A 274 5.75 -12.41 -12.43
CA THR A 274 6.28 -11.26 -11.71
C THR A 274 5.46 -10.98 -10.45
N PHE A 275 6.00 -10.12 -9.61
CA PHE A 275 5.26 -9.38 -8.58
C PHE A 275 5.32 -7.90 -8.95
N ASP A 276 4.33 -7.09 -8.55
CA ASP A 276 4.12 -5.71 -8.99
C ASP A 276 3.69 -5.59 -10.47
N ALA A 277 3.64 -4.39 -11.01
CA ALA A 277 3.17 -4.15 -12.37
C ALA A 277 3.94 -3.03 -13.06
N GLU A 278 4.09 -3.21 -14.38
CA GLU A 278 4.49 -2.17 -15.31
C GLU A 278 3.31 -1.86 -16.26
N PRO A 279 3.24 -0.66 -16.85
CA PRO A 279 2.13 -0.29 -17.72
C PRO A 279 1.81 -1.30 -18.83
N GLU A 280 2.85 -1.93 -19.40
CA GLU A 280 2.74 -2.91 -20.49
C GLU A 280 2.30 -4.31 -20.03
N PHE A 281 2.20 -4.59 -18.72
CA PHE A 281 1.87 -5.94 -18.22
C PHE A 281 0.48 -6.40 -18.61
N ILE A 282 -0.47 -5.48 -18.75
CA ILE A 282 -1.82 -5.81 -19.25
C ILE A 282 -1.73 -6.48 -20.63
N ASP A 283 -0.93 -5.90 -21.51
CA ASP A 283 -0.71 -6.41 -22.87
C ASP A 283 0.12 -7.71 -22.86
N LEU A 284 1.21 -7.76 -22.09
CA LEU A 284 2.08 -8.93 -21.99
C LEU A 284 1.36 -10.15 -21.41
N ILE A 285 0.49 -9.96 -20.42
CA ILE A 285 -0.33 -11.03 -19.84
C ILE A 285 -1.40 -11.48 -20.85
N SER A 286 -2.08 -10.53 -21.49
CA SER A 286 -3.10 -10.84 -22.50
C SER A 286 -2.52 -11.67 -23.67
N LYS A 287 -1.29 -11.36 -24.09
CA LYS A 287 -0.54 -12.11 -25.13
C LYS A 287 0.09 -13.40 -24.63
N GLY A 288 0.10 -13.66 -23.33
CA GLY A 288 0.73 -14.83 -22.73
C GLY A 288 2.26 -14.78 -22.67
N VAL A 289 2.88 -13.61 -22.84
CA VAL A 289 4.32 -13.39 -22.65
C VAL A 289 4.67 -13.49 -21.17
N LEU A 290 3.85 -12.90 -20.31
CA LEU A 290 3.83 -13.16 -18.88
C LEU A 290 2.64 -14.06 -18.54
N VAL A 291 2.88 -15.07 -17.71
CA VAL A 291 1.81 -15.98 -17.27
C VAL A 291 0.86 -15.31 -16.30
N ALA A 292 1.43 -14.58 -15.35
CA ALA A 292 0.70 -13.83 -14.33
C ALA A 292 1.59 -12.79 -13.65
N SER A 293 0.95 -11.83 -12.99
CA SER A 293 1.59 -10.94 -12.01
C SER A 293 0.73 -10.78 -10.77
N ALA A 294 1.37 -10.73 -9.61
CA ALA A 294 0.74 -10.34 -8.34
C ALA A 294 0.89 -8.82 -8.18
N MET A 295 -0.14 -8.08 -8.55
CA MET A 295 -0.11 -6.62 -8.60
C MET A 295 -0.54 -6.02 -7.27
N GLN A 296 0.37 -5.35 -6.59
CA GLN A 296 0.04 -4.48 -5.46
C GLN A 296 -0.71 -3.23 -5.97
N GLN A 297 -1.23 -2.42 -5.04
CA GLN A 297 -2.01 -1.22 -5.36
C GLN A 297 -1.30 0.05 -4.86
N PRO A 298 -0.10 0.39 -5.39
CA PRO A 298 0.74 1.45 -4.82
C PRO A 298 0.08 2.84 -4.84
N TYR A 299 -0.68 3.17 -5.88
CA TYR A 299 -1.39 4.45 -5.92
C TYR A 299 -2.39 4.56 -4.77
N LEU A 300 -3.22 3.54 -4.58
CA LEU A 300 -4.18 3.47 -3.48
C LEU A 300 -3.49 3.44 -2.10
N MET A 301 -2.33 2.78 -1.99
CA MET A 301 -1.53 2.79 -0.76
C MET A 301 -1.10 4.22 -0.38
N GLY A 302 -0.63 4.99 -1.36
CA GLY A 302 -0.25 6.39 -1.18
C GLY A 302 -1.41 7.26 -0.71
N GLU A 303 -2.57 7.14 -1.34
CA GLU A 303 -3.79 7.86 -0.92
C GLU A 303 -4.20 7.51 0.52
N LYS A 304 -4.23 6.20 0.85
CA LYS A 304 -4.59 5.74 2.20
C LYS A 304 -3.60 6.21 3.26
N ALA A 305 -2.32 6.31 2.93
CA ALA A 305 -1.32 6.80 3.87
C ALA A 305 -1.57 8.26 4.26
N VAL A 306 -1.86 9.13 3.30
CA VAL A 306 -2.20 10.54 3.58
C VAL A 306 -3.52 10.66 4.31
N LEU A 307 -4.55 9.90 3.89
CA LEU A 307 -5.85 9.91 4.57
C LEU A 307 -5.71 9.48 6.04
N SER A 308 -4.92 8.44 6.32
CA SER A 308 -4.66 8.00 7.70
C SER A 308 -3.95 9.07 8.52
N MET A 309 -2.99 9.78 7.92
CA MET A 309 -2.32 10.91 8.58
C MET A 309 -3.30 12.06 8.86
N ASP A 310 -4.13 12.43 7.90
CA ASP A 310 -5.12 13.50 8.04
C ASP A 310 -6.15 13.18 9.14
N MET A 311 -6.67 11.95 9.17
CA MET A 311 -7.55 11.48 10.23
C MET A 311 -6.89 11.59 11.61
N HIS A 312 -5.64 11.15 11.74
CA HIS A 312 -4.88 11.25 12.98
C HIS A 312 -4.69 12.70 13.43
N LEU A 313 -4.28 13.59 12.53
CA LEU A 313 -4.08 15.00 12.82
C LEU A 313 -5.38 15.75 13.22
N LYS A 314 -6.53 15.21 12.81
CA LYS A 314 -7.87 15.66 13.22
C LYS A 314 -8.37 15.00 14.51
N GLY A 315 -7.57 14.17 15.17
CA GLY A 315 -7.95 13.45 16.39
C GLY A 315 -8.94 12.31 16.16
N GLN A 316 -9.08 11.81 14.93
CA GLN A 316 -9.95 10.70 14.58
C GLN A 316 -9.26 9.35 14.80
N ILE A 317 -10.04 8.30 15.01
CA ILE A 317 -9.52 6.93 15.16
C ILE A 317 -9.03 6.42 13.81
N VAL A 318 -7.78 5.95 13.78
CA VAL A 318 -7.15 5.38 12.59
C VAL A 318 -6.86 3.89 12.83
N PRO A 319 -7.23 2.99 11.90
CA PRO A 319 -6.83 1.59 12.00
C PRO A 319 -5.31 1.43 12.03
N LYS A 320 -4.78 0.71 13.02
CA LYS A 320 -3.34 0.53 13.21
C LYS A 320 -2.67 -0.16 12.03
N ASN A 321 -3.33 -1.19 11.47
CA ASN A 321 -2.86 -1.93 10.30
C ASN A 321 -3.97 -1.97 9.23
N GLN A 322 -3.61 -1.61 8.01
CA GLN A 322 -4.49 -1.63 6.85
C GLN A 322 -3.84 -2.44 5.75
N GLN A 323 -4.28 -3.67 5.58
CA GLN A 323 -3.76 -4.58 4.58
C GLN A 323 -4.62 -4.54 3.32
N LEU A 324 -4.03 -4.18 2.18
CA LEU A 324 -4.69 -4.17 0.88
C LEU A 324 -4.52 -5.53 0.20
N PRO A 325 -5.55 -6.00 -0.52
CA PRO A 325 -5.41 -7.19 -1.33
C PRO A 325 -4.40 -6.97 -2.46
N VAL A 326 -3.63 -8.01 -2.77
CA VAL A 326 -2.80 -8.10 -3.97
C VAL A 326 -3.62 -8.77 -5.06
N LEU A 327 -3.63 -8.19 -6.25
CA LEU A 327 -4.40 -8.70 -7.39
C LEU A 327 -3.57 -9.77 -8.11
N ALA A 328 -3.98 -11.04 -8.04
CA ALA A 328 -3.38 -12.11 -8.84
C ALA A 328 -3.94 -12.03 -10.26
N VAL A 329 -3.21 -11.36 -11.15
CA VAL A 329 -3.64 -11.06 -12.52
C VAL A 329 -3.05 -12.09 -13.49
N SER A 330 -3.92 -12.72 -14.26
CA SER A 330 -3.57 -13.65 -15.33
C SER A 330 -4.40 -13.35 -16.58
N ARG A 331 -4.18 -14.10 -17.66
CA ARG A 331 -4.98 -13.97 -18.88
C ARG A 331 -6.48 -14.19 -18.65
N GLU A 332 -6.84 -14.96 -17.63
CA GLU A 332 -8.24 -15.28 -17.31
C GLU A 332 -9.04 -14.09 -16.78
N ASN A 333 -8.37 -13.13 -16.08
CA ASN A 333 -9.05 -12.03 -15.39
C ASN A 333 -8.49 -10.62 -15.66
N VAL A 334 -7.48 -10.48 -16.52
CA VAL A 334 -6.83 -9.17 -16.76
C VAL A 334 -7.81 -8.11 -17.30
N HIS A 335 -8.78 -8.52 -18.11
CA HIS A 335 -9.78 -7.60 -18.65
C HIS A 335 -10.83 -7.20 -17.62
N GLU A 336 -11.25 -8.11 -16.75
CA GLU A 336 -12.16 -7.82 -15.64
C GLU A 336 -11.53 -6.83 -14.65
N LEU A 337 -10.25 -7.03 -14.33
CA LEU A 337 -9.51 -6.20 -13.38
C LEU A 337 -8.96 -4.90 -13.98
N PHE A 338 -9.17 -4.64 -15.27
CA PHE A 338 -8.55 -3.54 -16.00
C PHE A 338 -8.71 -2.17 -15.31
N SER A 339 -9.93 -1.80 -14.96
CA SER A 339 -10.23 -0.50 -14.33
C SER A 339 -9.55 -0.36 -12.96
N VAL A 340 -9.51 -1.45 -12.16
CA VAL A 340 -8.84 -1.46 -10.86
C VAL A 340 -7.32 -1.35 -11.05
N ILE A 341 -6.76 -2.05 -12.04
CA ILE A 341 -5.34 -1.98 -12.36
C ILE A 341 -4.97 -0.56 -12.78
N GLN A 342 -5.71 0.03 -13.71
CA GLN A 342 -5.41 1.39 -14.16
C GLN A 342 -5.44 2.38 -12.99
N ARG A 343 -6.51 2.38 -12.20
CA ARG A 343 -6.71 3.36 -11.14
C ARG A 343 -5.82 3.10 -9.92
N ASN A 344 -5.86 1.90 -9.34
CA ASN A 344 -5.25 1.63 -8.03
C ASN A 344 -3.78 1.21 -8.14
N VAL A 345 -3.42 0.50 -9.23
CA VAL A 345 -2.07 0.00 -9.44
C VAL A 345 -1.23 1.04 -10.19
N LEU A 346 -1.70 1.50 -11.36
CA LEU A 346 -0.92 2.39 -12.23
C LEU A 346 -1.15 3.88 -11.97
N GLY A 347 -2.18 4.25 -11.23
CA GLY A 347 -2.54 5.65 -10.96
C GLY A 347 -2.90 6.42 -12.24
N ILE A 348 -3.60 5.75 -13.15
CA ILE A 348 -4.12 6.32 -14.38
C ILE A 348 -5.60 6.64 -14.14
N GLU A 349 -5.93 7.93 -14.06
CA GLU A 349 -7.33 8.35 -13.98
C GLU A 349 -7.98 8.18 -15.37
N SER A 350 -9.13 7.50 -15.43
CA SER A 350 -9.95 7.50 -16.63
C SER A 350 -10.35 8.95 -16.93
N LYS A 351 -10.01 9.45 -18.09
CA LYS A 351 -10.60 10.71 -18.57
C LYS A 351 -12.09 10.44 -18.77
N ASN A 352 -12.91 10.96 -17.85
CA ASN A 352 -14.36 11.06 -18.05
C ASN A 352 -14.64 11.95 -19.25
#